data_d1d09025d73ee5eed1a82b25894983c9
#
_entry.id   d1d09025d73ee5eed1a82b25894983c9
#
_cell.length_a   1.000
_cell.length_b   1.000
_cell.length_c   1.000
_cell.angle_alpha   90.00
_cell.angle_beta   90.00
_cell.angle_gamma   90.00
#
_symmetry.space_group_name_H-M   'P 1'
#
loop_
_entity.id
_entity.type
_entity.pdbx_description
1 polymer ?
#
loop_
_entity_poly.entity_id
_entity_poly.type
_entity_poly.pdbx_seq_one_letter_code
_entity_poly.pdbx_strand_id
1 'polypeptide(L)'
;MTLFYQELYKLVTEGLAELQASQDAGKTPVNPVSEAHYISAWVTKAIKQHRFDHCMAKTLMHWQQQARSMGQHAQLRLLFENLAETYAGVMDDQQVAHTITDSNFQAFYQQLEQQDWQVTTEYEINRKVKHHTDGQASLVVCCKKLDEAFDVIEGQTEKRLMKPLSIFIRGNTQALIDAAFANGLLLYKVTDYKSIVKYHGEYIIHPDNNGNHLPELPTRQ
;
A
#
# COMPACT_ATOMS: atom_id res chain seq x y z
N MET A 1 -18.95 -9.25 -1.56
CA MET A 1 -17.55 -9.68 -1.68
C MET A 1 -16.76 -8.77 -0.76
N THR A 2 -16.06 -9.33 0.22
CA THR A 2 -15.29 -8.53 1.19
C THR A 2 -14.11 -7.87 0.47
N LEU A 3 -13.91 -6.57 0.71
CA LEU A 3 -12.78 -5.86 0.12
C LEU A 3 -11.49 -6.20 0.87
N PHE A 4 -10.39 -6.40 0.14
CA PHE A 4 -9.11 -6.81 0.71
C PHE A 4 -8.65 -5.85 1.80
N TYR A 5 -8.71 -4.54 1.56
CA TYR A 5 -8.24 -3.54 2.50
C TYR A 5 -9.06 -3.51 3.81
N GLN A 6 -10.38 -3.71 3.73
CA GLN A 6 -11.25 -3.76 4.91
C GLN A 6 -10.93 -4.97 5.80
N GLU A 7 -10.78 -6.14 5.16
CA GLU A 7 -10.44 -7.36 5.90
C GLU A 7 -9.01 -7.32 6.47
N LEU A 8 -8.06 -6.71 5.74
CA LEU A 8 -6.71 -6.49 6.23
C LEU A 8 -6.69 -5.54 7.43
N TYR A 9 -7.38 -4.39 7.33
CA TYR A 9 -7.47 -3.43 8.43
C TYR A 9 -8.09 -4.06 9.68
N LYS A 10 -9.21 -4.76 9.51
CA LYS A 10 -9.84 -5.54 10.57
C LYS A 10 -8.87 -6.53 11.20
N LEU A 11 -8.16 -7.30 10.38
CA LEU A 11 -7.20 -8.31 10.84
C LEU A 11 -6.12 -7.69 11.72
N VAL A 12 -5.46 -6.62 11.27
CA VAL A 12 -4.35 -6.02 12.01
C VAL A 12 -4.83 -5.31 13.27
N THR A 13 -5.96 -4.62 13.23
CA THR A 13 -6.54 -3.94 14.39
C THR A 13 -7.04 -4.90 15.46
N GLU A 14 -7.69 -6.02 15.07
CA GLU A 14 -8.08 -7.08 16.01
C GLU A 14 -6.86 -7.73 16.66
N GLY A 15 -5.80 -8.03 15.89
CA GLY A 15 -4.57 -8.60 16.42
C GLY A 15 -3.89 -7.69 17.46
N LEU A 16 -3.83 -6.40 17.19
CA LEU A 16 -3.29 -5.41 18.11
C LEU A 16 -4.18 -5.24 19.37
N ALA A 17 -5.49 -5.19 19.19
CA ALA A 17 -6.43 -5.05 20.31
C ALA A 17 -6.38 -6.26 21.26
N GLU A 18 -6.29 -7.48 20.73
CA GLU A 18 -6.16 -8.69 21.55
C GLU A 18 -4.80 -8.77 22.27
N LEU A 19 -3.71 -8.32 21.61
CA LEU A 19 -2.41 -8.19 22.28
C LEU A 19 -2.51 -7.21 23.45
N GLN A 20 -3.08 -6.03 23.23
CA GLN A 20 -3.26 -5.02 24.28
C GLN A 20 -4.09 -5.55 25.43
N ALA A 21 -5.23 -6.19 25.15
CA ALA A 21 -6.07 -6.81 26.19
C ALA A 21 -5.33 -7.90 26.99
N SER A 22 -4.44 -8.65 26.34
CA SER A 22 -3.61 -9.65 27.02
C SER A 22 -2.55 -9.01 27.92
N GLN A 23 -2.00 -7.87 27.52
CA GLN A 23 -1.04 -7.10 28.32
C GLN A 23 -1.73 -6.45 29.52
N ASP A 24 -2.89 -5.84 29.33
CA ASP A 24 -3.69 -5.23 30.40
C ASP A 24 -4.12 -6.26 31.47
N ALA A 25 -4.39 -7.49 31.02
CA ALA A 25 -4.69 -8.60 31.91
C ALA A 25 -3.44 -9.23 32.60
N GLY A 26 -2.23 -8.68 32.32
CA GLY A 26 -0.97 -9.19 32.88
C GLY A 26 -0.53 -10.56 32.33
N LYS A 27 -1.16 -11.04 31.25
CA LYS A 27 -0.85 -12.36 30.65
C LYS A 27 0.33 -12.33 29.70
N THR A 28 0.54 -11.21 29.01
CA THR A 28 1.65 -11.00 28.07
C THR A 28 2.51 -9.83 28.54
N PRO A 29 3.79 -10.06 28.84
CA PRO A 29 4.70 -8.96 29.20
C PRO A 29 4.87 -7.96 28.06
N VAL A 30 5.01 -6.67 28.43
CA VAL A 30 5.24 -5.58 27.48
C VAL A 30 6.73 -5.54 27.12
N ASN A 31 7.12 -6.38 26.18
CA ASN A 31 8.49 -6.38 25.59
C ASN A 31 8.45 -7.03 24.20
N PRO A 32 9.42 -6.69 23.32
CA PRO A 32 9.43 -7.12 21.92
C PRO A 32 9.38 -8.65 21.72
N VAL A 33 9.99 -9.42 22.62
CA VAL A 33 10.03 -10.90 22.50
C VAL A 33 8.65 -11.50 22.78
N SER A 34 8.03 -11.11 23.90
CA SER A 34 6.70 -11.61 24.30
C SER A 34 5.61 -11.20 23.31
N GLU A 35 5.69 -9.98 22.79
CA GLU A 35 4.77 -9.45 21.79
C GLU A 35 4.90 -10.20 20.46
N ALA A 36 6.13 -10.45 20.00
CA ALA A 36 6.38 -11.24 18.79
C ALA A 36 5.83 -12.66 18.92
N HIS A 37 6.03 -13.30 20.08
CA HIS A 37 5.49 -14.63 20.37
C HIS A 37 3.95 -14.62 20.37
N TYR A 38 3.33 -13.59 20.99
CA TYR A 38 1.89 -13.45 21.03
C TYR A 38 1.29 -13.33 19.62
N ILE A 39 1.78 -12.37 18.81
CA ILE A 39 1.28 -12.16 17.45
C ILE A 39 1.51 -13.38 16.57
N SER A 40 2.65 -14.07 16.69
CA SER A 40 2.92 -15.31 15.96
C SER A 40 1.91 -16.42 16.29
N ALA A 41 1.62 -16.60 17.60
CA ALA A 41 0.62 -17.56 18.06
C ALA A 41 -0.80 -17.16 17.61
N TRP A 42 -1.12 -15.87 17.69
CA TRP A 42 -2.39 -15.30 17.25
C TRP A 42 -2.63 -15.52 15.74
N VAL A 43 -1.66 -15.21 14.88
CA VAL A 43 -1.71 -15.49 13.44
C VAL A 43 -1.95 -16.97 13.17
N THR A 44 -1.22 -17.85 13.87
CA THR A 44 -1.38 -19.30 13.72
C THR A 44 -2.79 -19.77 14.15
N LYS A 45 -3.35 -19.19 15.21
CA LYS A 45 -4.71 -19.46 15.66
C LYS A 45 -5.75 -18.97 14.67
N ALA A 46 -5.57 -17.74 14.13
CA ALA A 46 -6.45 -17.16 13.13
C ALA A 46 -6.56 -18.05 11.87
N ILE A 47 -5.42 -18.57 11.39
CA ILE A 47 -5.40 -19.53 10.26
C ILE A 47 -6.19 -20.80 10.60
N LYS A 48 -5.92 -21.42 11.75
CA LYS A 48 -6.58 -22.69 12.15
C LYS A 48 -8.10 -22.54 12.33
N GLN A 49 -8.55 -21.36 12.73
CA GLN A 49 -9.95 -21.06 12.99
C GLN A 49 -10.68 -20.48 11.75
N HIS A 50 -10.00 -20.28 10.63
CA HIS A 50 -10.54 -19.61 9.45
C HIS A 50 -11.24 -18.29 9.81
N ARG A 51 -10.60 -17.49 10.69
CA ARG A 51 -11.20 -16.32 11.32
C ARG A 51 -11.49 -15.19 10.35
N PHE A 52 -10.68 -15.07 9.29
CA PHE A 52 -10.75 -14.00 8.29
C PHE A 52 -11.12 -14.54 6.93
N ASP A 53 -11.63 -13.65 6.07
CA ASP A 53 -11.97 -13.99 4.69
C ASP A 53 -10.78 -14.65 3.98
N HIS A 54 -11.09 -15.53 3.05
CA HIS A 54 -10.12 -16.31 2.30
C HIS A 54 -9.12 -15.42 1.53
N CYS A 55 -9.48 -14.15 1.20
CA CYS A 55 -8.55 -13.20 0.59
C CYS A 55 -7.30 -12.93 1.45
N MET A 56 -7.38 -13.12 2.79
CA MET A 56 -6.26 -12.99 3.72
C MET A 56 -5.38 -14.26 3.84
N ALA A 57 -5.77 -15.38 3.25
CA ALA A 57 -5.09 -16.66 3.48
C ALA A 57 -3.60 -16.62 3.13
N LYS A 58 -3.25 -16.06 1.97
CA LYS A 58 -1.84 -15.94 1.53
C LYS A 58 -1.03 -15.04 2.46
N THR A 59 -1.59 -13.91 2.86
CA THR A 59 -0.96 -12.94 3.78
C THR A 59 -0.69 -13.57 5.13
N LEU A 60 -1.69 -14.22 5.73
CA LEU A 60 -1.55 -14.90 7.01
C LEU A 60 -0.52 -16.04 6.97
N MET A 61 -0.51 -16.85 5.91
CA MET A 61 0.48 -17.92 5.74
C MET A 61 1.89 -17.36 5.59
N HIS A 62 2.06 -16.27 4.87
CA HIS A 62 3.34 -15.58 4.73
C HIS A 62 3.83 -15.05 6.09
N TRP A 63 2.99 -14.38 6.85
CA TRP A 63 3.34 -13.89 8.19
C TRP A 63 3.65 -15.02 9.18
N GLN A 64 2.91 -16.13 9.11
CA GLN A 64 3.23 -17.31 9.91
C GLN A 64 4.62 -17.86 9.57
N GLN A 65 4.97 -17.92 8.28
CA GLN A 65 6.28 -18.39 7.84
C GLN A 65 7.38 -17.42 8.29
N GLN A 66 7.19 -16.11 8.15
CA GLN A 66 8.13 -15.09 8.66
C GLN A 66 8.34 -15.24 10.17
N ALA A 67 7.26 -15.36 10.94
CA ALA A 67 7.37 -15.53 12.38
C ALA A 67 8.16 -16.79 12.77
N ARG A 68 7.99 -17.89 12.04
CA ARG A 68 8.72 -19.14 12.30
C ARG A 68 10.20 -19.05 11.93
N SER A 69 10.53 -18.38 10.83
CA SER A 69 11.91 -18.29 10.33
C SER A 69 12.73 -17.19 10.99
N MET A 70 12.10 -16.07 11.37
CA MET A 70 12.77 -14.87 11.85
C MET A 70 12.50 -14.58 13.34
N GLY A 71 11.49 -15.22 13.95
CA GLY A 71 11.10 -14.98 15.34
C GLY A 71 10.76 -13.52 15.58
N GLN A 72 11.37 -12.90 16.61
CA GLN A 72 11.17 -11.48 16.92
C GLN A 72 11.61 -10.53 15.80
N HIS A 73 12.55 -10.94 14.95
CA HIS A 73 13.05 -10.13 13.83
C HIS A 73 12.03 -10.02 12.68
N ALA A 74 10.94 -10.80 12.70
CA ALA A 74 9.83 -10.63 11.78
C ALA A 74 9.04 -9.33 12.02
N GLN A 75 9.19 -8.71 13.20
CA GLN A 75 8.60 -7.44 13.60
C GLN A 75 7.09 -7.32 13.27
N LEU A 76 6.34 -8.42 13.40
CA LEU A 76 4.92 -8.46 12.99
C LEU A 76 4.06 -7.44 13.75
N ARG A 77 4.37 -7.14 15.03
CA ARG A 77 3.67 -6.09 15.75
C ARG A 77 3.82 -4.74 15.05
N LEU A 78 5.05 -4.36 14.74
CA LEU A 78 5.35 -3.10 14.05
C LEU A 78 4.69 -3.06 12.67
N LEU A 79 4.71 -4.18 11.94
CA LEU A 79 4.02 -4.31 10.65
C LEU A 79 2.51 -4.09 10.79
N PHE A 80 1.86 -4.67 11.81
CA PHE A 80 0.43 -4.50 12.08
C PHE A 80 0.11 -3.04 12.40
N GLU A 81 0.93 -2.40 13.25
CA GLU A 81 0.77 -0.98 13.59
C GLU A 81 0.90 -0.10 12.33
N ASN A 82 1.94 -0.32 11.51
CA ASN A 82 2.15 0.45 10.29
C ASN A 82 0.99 0.28 9.30
N LEU A 83 0.49 -0.94 9.12
CA LEU A 83 -0.66 -1.21 8.25
C LEU A 83 -1.93 -0.53 8.79
N ALA A 84 -2.18 -0.61 10.09
CA ALA A 84 -3.34 0.05 10.71
C ALA A 84 -3.28 1.58 10.53
N GLU A 85 -2.13 2.20 10.80
CA GLU A 85 -1.91 3.64 10.62
C GLU A 85 -2.03 4.06 9.15
N THR A 86 -1.44 3.27 8.22
CA THR A 86 -1.50 3.55 6.78
C THR A 86 -2.93 3.53 6.27
N TYR A 87 -3.72 2.52 6.62
CA TYR A 87 -5.11 2.46 6.19
C TYR A 87 -6.00 3.50 6.89
N ALA A 88 -5.77 3.78 8.18
CA ALA A 88 -6.46 4.87 8.85
C ALA A 88 -6.25 6.24 8.17
N GLY A 89 -5.07 6.45 7.57
CA GLY A 89 -4.77 7.69 6.83
C GLY A 89 -5.47 7.84 5.48
N VAL A 90 -6.05 6.76 4.93
CA VAL A 90 -6.72 6.76 3.61
C VAL A 90 -8.19 6.33 3.67
N MET A 91 -8.74 6.20 4.87
CA MET A 91 -10.14 5.84 5.13
C MET A 91 -10.81 6.90 6.00
N ASP A 92 -12.13 6.97 5.91
CA ASP A 92 -12.97 7.75 6.81
C ASP A 92 -13.26 7.02 8.14
N ASP A 93 -13.99 7.68 9.04
CA ASP A 93 -14.39 7.13 10.35
C ASP A 93 -15.28 5.88 10.24
N GLN A 94 -15.89 5.65 9.07
CA GLN A 94 -16.70 4.46 8.77
C GLN A 94 -15.88 3.32 8.15
N GLN A 95 -14.56 3.49 8.07
CA GLN A 95 -13.61 2.55 7.45
C GLN A 95 -13.86 2.35 5.94
N VAL A 96 -14.36 3.39 5.28
CA VAL A 96 -14.50 3.43 3.84
C VAL A 96 -13.34 4.21 3.25
N ALA A 97 -12.66 3.63 2.27
CA ALA A 97 -11.54 4.29 1.61
C ALA A 97 -11.98 5.56 0.89
N HIS A 98 -11.17 6.61 1.00
CA HIS A 98 -11.40 7.87 0.31
C HIS A 98 -11.38 7.67 -1.20
N THR A 99 -12.29 8.32 -1.90
CA THR A 99 -12.30 8.34 -3.36
C THR A 99 -11.04 9.04 -3.87
N ILE A 100 -10.33 8.37 -4.78
CA ILE A 100 -9.16 8.95 -5.44
C ILE A 100 -9.61 9.74 -6.66
N THR A 101 -9.20 11.02 -6.71
CA THR A 101 -9.52 11.93 -7.80
C THR A 101 -8.28 12.34 -8.60
N ASP A 102 -8.49 12.99 -9.73
CA ASP A 102 -7.41 13.58 -10.54
C ASP A 102 -6.65 14.67 -9.75
N SER A 103 -7.31 15.37 -8.82
CA SER A 103 -6.66 16.32 -7.91
C SER A 103 -5.60 15.67 -7.02
N ASN A 104 -5.84 14.44 -6.51
CA ASN A 104 -4.83 13.69 -5.74
C ASN A 104 -3.57 13.43 -6.59
N PHE A 105 -3.76 13.05 -7.86
CA PHE A 105 -2.63 12.81 -8.77
C PHE A 105 -1.88 14.09 -9.12
N GLN A 106 -2.59 15.20 -9.36
CA GLN A 106 -1.95 16.49 -9.63
C GLN A 106 -1.10 16.94 -8.44
N ALA A 107 -1.62 16.86 -7.22
CA ALA A 107 -0.89 17.20 -6.00
C ALA A 107 0.35 16.28 -5.81
N PHE A 108 0.18 14.98 -6.05
CA PHE A 108 1.27 14.01 -6.01
C PHE A 108 2.38 14.34 -7.02
N TYR A 109 2.02 14.64 -8.28
CA TYR A 109 2.99 15.01 -9.31
C TYR A 109 3.73 16.30 -8.95
N GLN A 110 3.01 17.33 -8.52
CA GLN A 110 3.61 18.60 -8.07
C GLN A 110 4.58 18.41 -6.91
N GLN A 111 4.24 17.56 -5.94
CA GLN A 111 5.13 17.27 -4.82
C GLN A 111 6.41 16.55 -5.29
N LEU A 112 6.31 15.62 -6.24
CA LEU A 112 7.48 14.96 -6.82
C LEU A 112 8.37 15.92 -7.60
N GLU A 113 7.78 16.81 -8.41
CA GLU A 113 8.52 17.84 -9.15
C GLU A 113 9.27 18.79 -8.20
N GLN A 114 8.66 19.17 -7.07
CA GLN A 114 9.33 19.94 -6.01
C GLN A 114 10.50 19.19 -5.34
N GLN A 115 10.50 17.86 -5.42
CA GLN A 115 11.56 16.97 -4.94
C GLN A 115 12.55 16.58 -6.05
N ASP A 116 12.60 17.34 -7.14
CA ASP A 116 13.49 17.14 -8.29
C ASP A 116 13.26 15.84 -9.07
N TRP A 117 12.01 15.35 -9.09
CA TRP A 117 11.60 14.24 -9.95
C TRP A 117 11.17 14.76 -11.32
N GLN A 118 11.57 14.05 -12.36
CA GLN A 118 11.02 14.25 -13.70
C GLN A 118 9.72 13.45 -13.85
N VAL A 119 8.58 14.14 -13.84
CA VAL A 119 7.26 13.52 -14.09
C VAL A 119 6.93 13.60 -15.57
N THR A 120 6.53 12.49 -16.17
CA THR A 120 6.22 12.37 -17.60
C THR A 120 4.93 11.59 -17.80
N THR A 121 3.93 12.26 -18.37
CA THR A 121 2.59 11.70 -18.62
C THR A 121 2.19 11.74 -20.10
N GLU A 122 3.10 12.11 -20.99
CA GLU A 122 2.82 12.43 -22.39
C GLU A 122 3.05 11.27 -23.36
N TYR A 123 3.66 10.16 -22.89
CA TYR A 123 4.01 9.04 -23.74
C TYR A 123 2.90 7.98 -23.78
N GLU A 124 2.58 7.51 -24.97
CA GLU A 124 1.83 6.28 -25.15
C GLU A 124 2.75 5.06 -25.00
N ILE A 125 2.51 4.24 -23.97
CA ILE A 125 3.30 3.03 -23.70
C ILE A 125 2.53 1.83 -24.24
N ASN A 126 2.71 1.54 -25.53
CA ASN A 126 2.11 0.38 -26.21
C ASN A 126 3.12 -0.77 -26.45
N ARG A 127 4.41 -0.51 -26.21
CA ARG A 127 5.52 -1.46 -26.33
C ARG A 127 6.61 -1.07 -25.33
N LYS A 128 7.62 -1.94 -25.19
CA LYS A 128 8.77 -1.62 -24.34
C LYS A 128 9.48 -0.35 -24.82
N VAL A 129 9.55 0.66 -23.97
CA VAL A 129 10.18 1.95 -24.25
C VAL A 129 11.42 2.16 -23.37
N LYS A 130 12.34 2.98 -23.87
CA LYS A 130 13.48 3.47 -23.09
C LYS A 130 13.23 4.94 -22.80
N HIS A 131 13.03 5.27 -21.53
CA HIS A 131 12.92 6.64 -21.07
C HIS A 131 14.31 7.15 -20.64
N HIS A 132 14.69 8.31 -21.14
CA HIS A 132 15.96 8.95 -20.80
C HIS A 132 15.73 10.02 -19.75
N THR A 133 16.55 9.99 -18.69
CA THR A 133 16.59 11.00 -17.64
C THR A 133 18.05 11.39 -17.42
N ASP A 134 18.30 12.65 -17.18
CA ASP A 134 19.64 13.20 -16.95
C ASP A 134 20.16 12.91 -15.54
N GLY A 135 20.02 11.66 -15.10
CA GLY A 135 20.45 11.23 -13.77
C GLY A 135 19.43 11.51 -12.66
N GLN A 136 18.38 12.26 -12.92
CA GLN A 136 17.30 12.58 -11.99
C GLN A 136 16.42 11.36 -11.71
N ALA A 137 15.70 11.40 -10.59
CA ALA A 137 14.58 10.52 -10.33
C ALA A 137 13.47 10.78 -11.37
N SER A 138 12.74 9.73 -11.73
CA SER A 138 11.68 9.89 -12.74
C SER A 138 10.47 9.03 -12.43
N LEU A 139 9.29 9.58 -12.78
CA LEU A 139 8.01 8.90 -12.81
C LEU A 139 7.46 9.02 -14.24
N VAL A 140 7.04 7.89 -14.81
CA VAL A 140 6.43 7.83 -16.15
C VAL A 140 5.06 7.19 -16.03
N VAL A 141 4.06 7.82 -16.67
CA VAL A 141 2.69 7.30 -16.79
C VAL A 141 2.31 7.25 -18.26
N CYS A 142 1.62 6.21 -18.67
CA CYS A 142 1.10 6.11 -20.03
C CYS A 142 -0.09 7.07 -20.22
N CYS A 143 0.01 8.06 -21.13
CA CYS A 143 -1.05 9.04 -21.38
C CYS A 143 -2.40 8.39 -21.67
N LYS A 144 -2.45 7.41 -22.56
CA LYS A 144 -3.68 6.69 -22.91
C LYS A 144 -4.29 5.96 -21.71
N LYS A 145 -3.46 5.34 -20.85
CA LYS A 145 -3.94 4.68 -19.65
C LYS A 145 -4.41 5.67 -18.59
N LEU A 146 -3.77 6.81 -18.50
CA LEU A 146 -4.19 7.91 -17.64
C LEU A 146 -5.57 8.42 -18.06
N ASP A 147 -5.79 8.69 -19.35
CA ASP A 147 -7.08 9.12 -19.88
C ASP A 147 -8.20 8.08 -19.67
N GLU A 148 -7.89 6.80 -19.85
CA GLU A 148 -8.84 5.69 -19.69
C GLU A 148 -9.14 5.36 -18.22
N ALA A 149 -8.29 5.80 -17.29
CA ALA A 149 -8.40 5.44 -15.87
C ALA A 149 -9.38 6.29 -15.10
N PHE A 150 -9.67 7.50 -15.57
CA PHE A 150 -10.52 8.46 -14.89
C PHE A 150 -11.85 8.65 -15.60
N ASP A 151 -12.91 8.83 -14.80
CA ASP A 151 -14.24 9.20 -15.30
C ASP A 151 -14.80 10.37 -14.49
N VAL A 152 -15.69 11.15 -15.11
CA VAL A 152 -16.31 12.32 -14.48
C VAL A 152 -17.31 11.87 -13.43
N ILE A 153 -17.22 12.46 -12.24
CA ILE A 153 -18.24 12.30 -11.20
C ILE A 153 -19.45 13.14 -11.59
N GLU A 154 -20.64 12.53 -11.64
CA GLU A 154 -21.88 13.22 -12.00
C GLU A 154 -22.10 14.46 -11.13
N GLY A 155 -22.28 15.62 -11.75
CA GLY A 155 -22.45 16.90 -11.07
C GLY A 155 -21.18 17.55 -10.49
N GLN A 156 -20.00 17.00 -10.78
CA GLN A 156 -18.71 17.54 -10.34
C GLN A 156 -17.78 17.81 -11.54
N THR A 157 -16.80 18.67 -11.31
CA THR A 157 -15.71 18.94 -12.29
C THR A 157 -14.53 17.96 -12.13
N GLU A 158 -14.41 17.34 -10.95
CA GLU A 158 -13.37 16.36 -10.65
C GLU A 158 -13.67 15.02 -11.30
N LYS A 159 -12.59 14.32 -11.67
CA LYS A 159 -12.64 12.97 -12.20
C LYS A 159 -12.18 11.97 -11.14
N ARG A 160 -12.89 10.86 -11.04
CA ARG A 160 -12.57 9.75 -10.13
C ARG A 160 -11.72 8.70 -10.84
N LEU A 161 -10.75 8.15 -10.15
CA LEU A 161 -10.02 6.97 -10.62
C LEU A 161 -10.97 5.75 -10.63
N MET A 162 -11.22 5.20 -11.84
CA MET A 162 -12.14 4.07 -12.05
C MET A 162 -11.41 2.77 -12.39
N LYS A 163 -10.18 2.86 -12.89
CA LYS A 163 -9.37 1.69 -13.26
C LYS A 163 -8.00 1.77 -12.62
N PRO A 164 -7.37 0.63 -12.30
CA PRO A 164 -6.00 0.61 -11.81
C PRO A 164 -5.06 1.29 -12.81
N LEU A 165 -4.15 2.12 -12.30
CA LEU A 165 -3.19 2.86 -13.09
C LEU A 165 -1.77 2.46 -12.73
N SER A 166 -1.02 1.91 -13.71
CA SER A 166 0.41 1.64 -13.56
C SER A 166 1.22 2.91 -13.68
N ILE A 167 2.15 3.07 -12.75
CA ILE A 167 3.20 4.10 -12.77
C ILE A 167 4.57 3.42 -12.83
N PHE A 168 5.50 3.99 -13.58
CA PHE A 168 6.85 3.47 -13.76
C PHE A 168 7.84 4.43 -13.13
N ILE A 169 8.66 3.93 -12.20
CA ILE A 169 9.51 4.79 -11.38
C ILE A 169 10.97 4.38 -11.41
N ARG A 170 11.85 5.38 -11.34
CA ARG A 170 13.28 5.25 -11.12
C ARG A 170 13.72 6.33 -10.12
N GLY A 171 14.23 5.94 -8.98
CA GLY A 171 14.63 6.87 -7.93
C GLY A 171 14.50 6.28 -6.55
N ASN A 172 14.45 7.13 -5.54
CA ASN A 172 14.23 6.72 -4.17
C ASN A 172 12.77 6.26 -3.98
N THR A 173 12.57 4.96 -3.84
CA THR A 173 11.25 4.34 -3.69
C THR A 173 10.52 4.82 -2.44
N GLN A 174 11.24 5.00 -1.31
CA GLN A 174 10.59 5.44 -0.07
C GLN A 174 10.07 6.87 -0.18
N ALA A 175 10.84 7.77 -0.78
CA ALA A 175 10.39 9.15 -1.02
C ALA A 175 9.12 9.19 -1.92
N LEU A 176 9.06 8.30 -2.93
CA LEU A 176 7.86 8.16 -3.75
C LEU A 176 6.66 7.68 -2.94
N ILE A 177 6.82 6.63 -2.10
CA ILE A 177 5.76 6.06 -1.27
C ILE A 177 5.23 7.12 -0.30
N ASP A 178 6.12 7.86 0.34
CA ASP A 178 5.78 8.91 1.29
C ASP A 178 5.01 10.06 0.59
N ALA A 179 5.46 10.47 -0.60
CA ALA A 179 4.77 11.48 -1.41
C ALA A 179 3.38 11.00 -1.87
N ALA A 180 3.26 9.75 -2.31
CA ALA A 180 1.97 9.17 -2.71
C ALA A 180 1.00 9.13 -1.52
N PHE A 181 1.45 8.63 -0.37
CA PHE A 181 0.64 8.55 0.85
C PHE A 181 0.19 9.92 1.35
N ALA A 182 1.06 10.93 1.34
CA ALA A 182 0.72 12.30 1.70
C ALA A 182 -0.41 12.90 0.84
N ASN A 183 -0.61 12.34 -0.37
CA ASN A 183 -1.68 12.73 -1.29
C ASN A 183 -2.83 11.70 -1.36
N GLY A 184 -2.96 10.83 -0.35
CA GLY A 184 -4.05 9.86 -0.24
C GLY A 184 -3.94 8.64 -1.15
N LEU A 185 -2.77 8.39 -1.74
CA LEU A 185 -2.53 7.29 -2.68
C LEU A 185 -1.72 6.18 -2.03
N LEU A 186 -2.16 4.91 -2.16
CA LEU A 186 -1.36 3.74 -1.82
C LEU A 186 -0.76 3.12 -3.07
N LEU A 187 0.53 2.78 -2.97
CA LEU A 187 1.28 2.15 -4.05
C LEU A 187 1.37 0.64 -3.83
N TYR A 188 1.09 -0.12 -4.88
CA TYR A 188 1.16 -1.57 -4.87
C TYR A 188 2.25 -2.02 -5.84
N LYS A 189 3.30 -2.64 -5.31
CA LYS A 189 4.48 -3.04 -6.10
C LYS A 189 4.16 -4.18 -7.05
N VAL A 190 4.54 -4.03 -8.31
CA VAL A 190 4.51 -5.08 -9.33
C VAL A 190 5.92 -5.64 -9.53
N THR A 191 6.90 -4.78 -9.77
CA THR A 191 8.31 -5.17 -9.96
C THR A 191 9.25 -3.99 -9.75
N ASP A 192 10.49 -4.28 -9.34
CA ASP A 192 11.50 -3.25 -9.10
C ASP A 192 12.23 -2.80 -10.37
N TYR A 193 12.51 -3.72 -11.33
CA TYR A 193 13.46 -3.41 -12.41
C TYR A 193 13.11 -3.94 -13.80
N LYS A 194 12.04 -4.70 -13.94
CA LYS A 194 11.70 -5.39 -15.20
C LYS A 194 10.34 -5.00 -15.74
N SER A 195 10.12 -3.69 -15.85
CA SER A 195 8.88 -3.17 -16.40
C SER A 195 8.95 -2.92 -17.91
N ILE A 196 7.83 -2.49 -18.47
CA ILE A 196 7.72 -2.07 -19.87
C ILE A 196 8.52 -0.78 -20.16
N VAL A 197 8.74 0.06 -19.15
CA VAL A 197 9.64 1.21 -19.23
C VAL A 197 11.02 0.78 -18.74
N LYS A 198 11.99 0.77 -19.66
CA LYS A 198 13.32 0.21 -19.39
C LYS A 198 14.01 0.94 -18.22
N TYR A 199 14.58 0.17 -17.29
CA TYR A 199 15.25 0.61 -16.06
C TYR A 199 14.31 1.21 -14.98
N HIS A 200 13.01 1.07 -15.12
CA HIS A 200 12.02 1.52 -14.15
C HIS A 200 11.36 0.34 -13.46
N GLY A 201 11.08 0.48 -12.17
CA GLY A 201 10.13 -0.37 -11.44
C GLY A 201 8.70 0.01 -11.81
N GLU A 202 7.76 -0.89 -11.53
CA GLU A 202 6.34 -0.68 -11.79
C GLU A 202 5.55 -0.82 -10.49
N TYR A 203 4.67 0.15 -10.27
CA TYR A 203 3.69 0.17 -9.18
C TYR A 203 2.31 0.43 -9.75
N ILE A 204 1.28 -0.03 -9.05
CA ILE A 204 -0.11 0.22 -9.41
C ILE A 204 -0.77 1.04 -8.31
N ILE A 205 -1.58 2.03 -8.72
CA ILE A 205 -2.53 2.73 -7.88
C ILE A 205 -3.91 2.17 -8.22
N HIS A 206 -4.60 1.64 -7.22
CA HIS A 206 -5.94 1.07 -7.40
C HIS A 206 -7.02 2.08 -7.04
N PRO A 207 -8.19 2.07 -7.72
CA PRO A 207 -9.35 2.85 -7.28
C PRO A 207 -9.63 2.64 -5.78
N ASP A 208 -9.90 3.74 -5.07
CA ASP A 208 -10.19 3.74 -3.63
C ASP A 208 -9.17 2.95 -2.78
N ASN A 209 -7.90 2.94 -3.21
CA ASN A 209 -6.81 2.20 -2.58
C ASN A 209 -7.08 0.70 -2.37
N ASN A 210 -7.99 0.12 -3.18
CA ASN A 210 -8.44 -1.26 -3.04
C ASN A 210 -7.60 -2.22 -3.89
N GLY A 211 -6.33 -2.40 -3.52
CA GLY A 211 -5.48 -3.45 -4.07
C GLY A 211 -5.86 -4.84 -3.54
N ASN A 212 -5.25 -5.89 -4.12
CA ASN A 212 -5.48 -7.29 -3.75
C ASN A 212 -4.31 -7.94 -3.01
N HIS A 213 -3.33 -7.14 -2.59
CA HIS A 213 -2.15 -7.52 -1.80
C HIS A 213 -1.72 -6.33 -0.93
N LEU A 214 -0.66 -6.50 -0.14
CA LEU A 214 -0.18 -5.44 0.75
C LEU A 214 0.34 -4.24 -0.05
N PRO A 215 -0.01 -3.00 0.35
CA PRO A 215 0.62 -1.80 -0.20
C PRO A 215 2.05 -1.66 0.29
N GLU A 216 2.84 -0.86 -0.38
CA GLU A 216 4.09 -0.34 0.16
C GLU A 216 3.78 0.64 1.32
N LEU A 217 4.56 0.56 2.39
CA LEU A 217 4.28 1.31 3.61
C LEU A 217 5.04 2.65 3.64
N PRO A 218 4.38 3.76 3.99
CA PRO A 218 5.05 5.03 4.19
C PRO A 218 5.97 4.99 5.43
N THR A 219 6.91 5.93 5.47
CA THR A 219 7.75 6.15 6.66
C THR A 219 6.86 6.60 7.83
N ARG A 220 7.05 6.01 8.98
CA ARG A 220 6.39 6.48 10.22
C ARG A 220 6.86 7.88 10.57
N GLN A 221 5.94 8.77 10.81
CA GLN A 221 6.19 10.11 11.35
C GLN A 221 6.37 10.08 12.86
#